data_e1cbb920c8fb27cdde313c18153571e5
#
_entry.id   e1cbb920c8fb27cdde313c18153571e5
#
_cell.length_a   1.000
_cell.length_b   1.000
_cell.length_c   1.000
_cell.angle_alpha   90.00
_cell.angle_beta   90.00
_cell.angle_gamma   90.00
#
_symmetry.space_group_name_H-M   'P 1'
#
loop_
_entity.id
_entity.type
_entity.pdbx_description
1 polymer ?
#
loop_
_entity_poly.entity_id
_entity_poly.type
_entity_poly.pdbx_seq_one_letter_code
_entity_poly.pdbx_strand_id
1 'polypeptide(L)'
;MNPTPAHKSYDVVIIGGAMIGSSAAFWLTRNPAFQGRVLVVERDPKYEFASTSHTNSCIRQQFGSEVNVLISRFGAEFVHNFKAYMEDEAAPDILLHSFGYLYLADTPAFAEVLRDNAAMQNRLGAATRILTPDEIAARWPFYDLDGILCGSHNPVDEGYFDGGTIFDWFRRKAKARGVEYIHNTVTGITREGGRVTAVTLASGETIGAGTIVNASGPRANL
;
A
#
# COMPACT_ATOMS: atom_id res chain seq x y z
N MET A 1 -17.59 7.78 13.46
CA MET A 1 -17.67 8.70 12.30
C MET A 1 -19.09 9.19 12.14
N ASN A 2 -19.28 10.46 11.71
CA ASN A 2 -20.58 11.00 11.38
C ASN A 2 -21.07 10.32 10.07
N PRO A 3 -22.36 9.99 9.91
CA PRO A 3 -22.89 9.46 8.65
C PRO A 3 -23.09 10.52 7.57
N THR A 4 -23.22 11.80 7.94
CA THR A 4 -23.53 12.91 7.05
C THR A 4 -22.31 13.80 6.85
N PRO A 5 -21.94 14.17 5.60
CA PRO A 5 -20.84 15.08 5.33
C PRO A 5 -21.19 16.53 5.76
N ALA A 6 -20.17 17.28 6.21
CA ALA A 6 -20.34 18.66 6.64
C ALA A 6 -20.58 19.64 5.48
N HIS A 7 -20.17 19.28 4.27
CA HIS A 7 -20.29 20.12 3.08
C HIS A 7 -21.02 19.40 1.94
N LYS A 8 -21.62 20.19 1.03
CA LYS A 8 -22.30 19.67 -0.16
C LYS A 8 -21.33 19.35 -1.31
N SER A 9 -20.08 19.79 -1.22
CA SER A 9 -19.07 19.54 -2.24
C SER A 9 -17.66 19.52 -1.66
N TYR A 10 -16.79 18.75 -2.31
CA TYR A 10 -15.37 18.60 -1.97
C TYR A 10 -14.53 18.64 -3.24
N ASP A 11 -13.29 19.08 -3.11
CA ASP A 11 -12.33 19.05 -4.22
C ASP A 11 -11.93 17.62 -4.55
N VAL A 12 -11.79 16.78 -3.51
CA VAL A 12 -11.52 15.35 -3.68
C VAL A 12 -12.44 14.52 -2.79
N VAL A 13 -13.08 13.50 -3.38
CA VAL A 13 -13.81 12.46 -2.66
C VAL A 13 -13.07 11.13 -2.82
N ILE A 14 -12.72 10.50 -1.70
CA ILE A 14 -12.03 9.20 -1.66
C ILE A 14 -13.05 8.14 -1.20
N ILE A 15 -13.26 7.12 -2.03
CA ILE A 15 -14.16 6.00 -1.75
C ILE A 15 -13.35 4.87 -1.13
N GLY A 16 -13.58 4.61 0.17
CA GLY A 16 -12.81 3.67 0.99
C GLY A 16 -11.68 4.37 1.76
N GLY A 17 -11.69 4.21 3.06
CA GLY A 17 -10.79 4.89 4.01
C GLY A 17 -9.76 3.96 4.65
N ALA A 18 -9.54 2.74 4.12
CA ALA A 18 -8.50 1.82 4.57
C ALA A 18 -7.09 2.30 4.14
N MET A 19 -6.09 1.42 4.11
CA MET A 19 -4.69 1.78 3.85
C MET A 19 -4.52 2.69 2.63
N ILE A 20 -5.07 2.32 1.49
CA ILE A 20 -4.88 3.06 0.22
C ILE A 20 -5.55 4.43 0.29
N GLY A 21 -6.82 4.49 0.74
CA GLY A 21 -7.54 5.77 0.82
C GLY A 21 -6.98 6.72 1.88
N SER A 22 -6.60 6.20 3.05
CA SER A 22 -5.98 7.01 4.10
C SER A 22 -4.58 7.49 3.71
N SER A 23 -3.80 6.66 3.01
CA SER A 23 -2.52 7.05 2.43
C SER A 23 -2.70 8.17 1.39
N ALA A 24 -3.65 8.01 0.45
CA ALA A 24 -3.94 9.05 -0.54
C ALA A 24 -4.34 10.38 0.12
N ALA A 25 -5.22 10.33 1.12
CA ALA A 25 -5.65 11.50 1.89
C ALA A 25 -4.46 12.18 2.62
N PHE A 26 -3.58 11.38 3.24
CA PHE A 26 -2.39 11.87 3.94
C PHE A 26 -1.42 12.57 2.99
N TRP A 27 -1.01 11.91 1.90
CA TRP A 27 -0.04 12.46 0.96
C TRP A 27 -0.57 13.69 0.23
N LEU A 28 -1.86 13.68 -0.14
CA LEU A 28 -2.50 14.82 -0.77
C LEU A 28 -2.50 16.05 0.14
N THR A 29 -2.93 15.88 1.39
CA THR A 29 -3.03 17.00 2.35
C THR A 29 -1.69 17.38 2.99
N ARG A 30 -0.65 16.56 2.85
CA ARG A 30 0.72 16.91 3.19
C ARG A 30 1.35 17.86 2.17
N ASN A 31 0.89 17.84 0.93
CA ASN A 31 1.39 18.71 -0.12
C ASN A 31 0.92 20.16 0.15
N PRO A 32 1.82 21.13 0.42
CA PRO A 32 1.43 22.51 0.70
C PRO A 32 0.76 23.22 -0.48
N ALA A 33 0.94 22.74 -1.70
CA ALA A 33 0.25 23.26 -2.88
C ALA A 33 -1.23 22.83 -2.96
N PHE A 34 -1.66 21.83 -2.18
CA PHE A 34 -3.05 21.41 -2.11
C PHE A 34 -3.76 22.09 -0.93
N GLN A 35 -4.77 22.91 -1.23
CA GLN A 35 -5.58 23.64 -0.24
C GLN A 35 -7.07 23.25 -0.30
N GLY A 36 -7.37 22.16 -1.00
CA GLY A 36 -8.74 21.71 -1.22
C GLY A 36 -9.32 20.92 -0.04
N ARG A 37 -10.64 20.79 -0.02
CA ARG A 37 -11.36 19.94 0.93
C ARG A 37 -11.39 18.50 0.46
N VAL A 38 -11.10 17.56 1.37
CA VAL A 38 -11.11 16.12 1.11
C VAL A 38 -12.16 15.44 1.98
N LEU A 39 -12.97 14.62 1.34
CA LEU A 39 -13.91 13.70 2.00
C LEU A 39 -13.46 12.25 1.78
N VAL A 40 -13.39 11.47 2.83
CA VAL A 40 -13.27 10.01 2.77
C VAL A 40 -14.59 9.39 3.19
N VAL A 41 -15.18 8.59 2.30
CA VAL A 41 -16.39 7.83 2.58
C VAL A 41 -16.02 6.39 2.87
N GLU A 42 -16.23 5.95 4.12
CA GLU A 42 -15.92 4.59 4.57
C GLU A 42 -17.18 3.90 5.08
N ARG A 43 -17.46 2.72 4.53
CA ARG A 43 -18.66 1.95 4.89
C ARG A 43 -18.48 1.12 6.16
N ASP A 44 -17.23 0.74 6.49
CA ASP A 44 -16.89 -0.04 7.68
C ASP A 44 -15.92 0.75 8.56
N PRO A 45 -16.41 1.58 9.48
CA PRO A 45 -15.57 2.44 10.32
C PRO A 45 -14.67 1.70 11.28
N LYS A 46 -14.88 0.38 11.45
CA LYS A 46 -14.01 -0.51 12.24
C LYS A 46 -12.97 -1.20 11.38
N TYR A 47 -13.12 -1.15 10.05
CA TYR A 47 -12.24 -1.83 9.08
C TYR A 47 -12.16 -3.35 9.27
N GLU A 48 -13.22 -3.95 9.83
CA GLU A 48 -13.28 -5.37 10.16
C GLU A 48 -13.14 -6.26 8.90
N PHE A 49 -13.73 -5.79 7.79
CA PHE A 49 -13.74 -6.51 6.50
C PHE A 49 -12.76 -5.93 5.47
N ALA A 50 -11.90 -5.01 5.87
CA ALA A 50 -10.92 -4.43 4.97
C ALA A 50 -9.71 -5.38 4.79
N SER A 51 -9.19 -5.49 3.56
CA SER A 51 -7.94 -6.24 3.30
C SER A 51 -6.78 -5.75 4.18
N THR A 52 -6.76 -4.48 4.56
CA THR A 52 -5.78 -3.89 5.46
C THR A 52 -5.74 -4.59 6.83
N SER A 53 -6.88 -5.06 7.35
CA SER A 53 -6.96 -5.75 8.64
C SER A 53 -6.64 -7.25 8.56
N HIS A 54 -6.53 -7.80 7.34
CA HIS A 54 -6.30 -9.22 7.07
C HIS A 54 -4.97 -9.46 6.34
N THR A 55 -4.07 -8.49 6.32
CA THR A 55 -2.76 -8.60 5.66
C THR A 55 -1.67 -9.04 6.64
N ASN A 56 -0.68 -9.77 6.13
CA ASN A 56 0.56 -10.03 6.86
C ASN A 56 1.52 -8.81 6.86
N SER A 57 1.17 -7.74 6.16
CA SER A 57 2.01 -6.55 6.00
C SER A 57 3.43 -6.88 5.54
N CYS A 58 3.53 -7.74 4.54
CA CYS A 58 4.81 -8.14 3.97
C CYS A 58 5.25 -7.19 2.86
N ILE A 59 6.56 -6.98 2.78
CA ILE A 59 7.23 -6.19 1.73
C ILE A 59 8.34 -7.01 1.09
N ARG A 60 8.53 -6.84 -0.22
CA ARG A 60 9.64 -7.45 -0.97
C ARG A 60 10.06 -6.56 -2.13
N GLN A 61 11.30 -6.72 -2.59
CA GLN A 61 11.85 -6.00 -3.74
C GLN A 61 12.03 -6.91 -4.97
N GLN A 62 11.87 -8.21 -4.83
CA GLN A 62 12.04 -9.20 -5.89
C GLN A 62 10.86 -9.19 -6.86
N PHE A 63 10.82 -8.18 -7.73
CA PHE A 63 9.84 -8.03 -8.81
C PHE A 63 10.52 -8.09 -10.17
N GLY A 64 9.77 -8.50 -11.21
CA GLY A 64 10.21 -8.54 -12.60
C GLY A 64 10.02 -7.21 -13.35
N SER A 65 9.65 -6.11 -12.67
CA SER A 65 9.54 -4.79 -13.29
C SER A 65 10.22 -3.73 -12.44
N GLU A 66 10.95 -2.82 -13.09
CA GLU A 66 11.71 -1.75 -12.45
C GLU A 66 10.84 -0.86 -11.56
N VAL A 67 9.65 -0.47 -12.03
CA VAL A 67 8.74 0.38 -11.27
C VAL A 67 8.32 -0.26 -9.95
N ASN A 68 8.06 -1.57 -9.92
CA ASN A 68 7.67 -2.27 -8.70
C ASN A 68 8.84 -2.40 -7.72
N VAL A 69 10.07 -2.59 -8.22
CA VAL A 69 11.28 -2.55 -7.38
C VAL A 69 11.44 -1.18 -6.72
N LEU A 70 11.32 -0.10 -7.50
CA LEU A 70 11.44 1.27 -6.99
C LEU A 70 10.35 1.62 -5.98
N ILE A 71 9.08 1.25 -6.24
CA ILE A 71 7.96 1.44 -5.30
C ILE A 71 8.24 0.70 -3.99
N SER A 72 8.72 -0.54 -4.05
CA SER A 72 9.00 -1.33 -2.85
C SER A 72 10.20 -0.80 -2.08
N ARG A 73 11.22 -0.31 -2.74
CA ARG A 73 12.35 0.37 -2.09
C ARG A 73 11.92 1.65 -1.38
N PHE A 74 11.07 2.46 -2.04
CA PHE A 74 10.46 3.61 -1.37
C PHE A 74 9.61 3.17 -0.17
N GLY A 75 8.87 2.06 -0.27
CA GLY A 75 8.10 1.50 0.85
C GLY A 75 8.99 1.13 2.04
N ALA A 76 10.13 0.49 1.80
CA ALA A 76 11.10 0.16 2.85
C ALA A 76 11.73 1.42 3.47
N GLU A 77 12.14 2.37 2.64
CA GLU A 77 12.65 3.68 3.10
C GLU A 77 11.63 4.42 3.95
N PHE A 78 10.35 4.42 3.52
CA PHE A 78 9.25 5.01 4.28
C PHE A 78 9.07 4.34 5.64
N VAL A 79 9.13 3.00 5.72
CA VAL A 79 9.03 2.25 6.98
C VAL A 79 10.17 2.63 7.92
N HIS A 80 11.41 2.64 7.44
CA HIS A 80 12.58 3.02 8.24
C HIS A 80 12.56 4.46 8.75
N ASN A 81 11.98 5.37 7.96
CA ASN A 81 11.92 6.79 8.29
C ASN A 81 10.50 7.24 8.69
N PHE A 82 9.67 6.32 9.17
CA PHE A 82 8.25 6.54 9.41
C PHE A 82 7.97 7.79 10.26
N LYS A 83 8.67 7.96 11.38
CA LYS A 83 8.54 9.12 12.25
C LYS A 83 8.79 10.43 11.51
N ALA A 84 9.83 10.52 10.70
CA ALA A 84 10.15 11.71 9.92
C ALA A 84 9.06 12.00 8.87
N TYR A 85 8.53 10.96 8.21
CA TYR A 85 7.41 11.13 7.28
C TYR A 85 6.12 11.60 7.96
N MET A 86 5.88 11.16 9.20
CA MET A 86 4.72 11.60 9.98
C MET A 86 4.86 13.02 10.52
N GLU A 87 6.07 13.60 10.55
CA GLU A 87 6.34 14.94 11.11
C GLU A 87 5.78 15.04 12.55
N ASP A 88 6.05 14.00 13.37
CA ASP A 88 5.47 13.90 14.70
C ASP A 88 6.35 13.02 15.59
N GLU A 89 6.90 13.62 16.65
CA GLU A 89 7.76 12.92 17.59
C GLU A 89 7.04 11.81 18.38
N ALA A 90 5.71 11.86 18.45
CA ALA A 90 4.91 10.82 19.06
C ALA A 90 4.71 9.59 18.14
N ALA A 91 5.10 9.68 16.85
CA ALA A 91 5.03 8.54 15.95
C ALA A 91 6.03 7.47 16.40
N PRO A 92 5.63 6.19 16.45
CA PRO A 92 6.55 5.11 16.82
C PRO A 92 7.56 4.82 15.71
N ASP A 93 8.67 4.22 16.08
CA ASP A 93 9.54 3.56 15.13
C ASP A 93 8.86 2.26 14.65
N ILE A 94 8.90 2.02 13.35
CA ILE A 94 8.36 0.79 12.75
C ILE A 94 9.53 -0.14 12.42
N LEU A 95 9.54 -1.31 13.05
CA LEU A 95 10.54 -2.32 12.76
C LEU A 95 10.18 -3.10 11.51
N LEU A 96 11.05 -3.11 10.50
CA LEU A 96 10.99 -4.02 9.37
C LEU A 96 11.81 -5.28 9.70
N HIS A 97 11.11 -6.40 9.90
CA HIS A 97 11.73 -7.71 10.15
C HIS A 97 12.22 -8.31 8.83
N SER A 98 13.48 -8.01 8.48
CA SER A 98 14.10 -8.44 7.23
C SER A 98 14.65 -9.85 7.34
N PHE A 99 13.90 -10.84 6.88
CA PHE A 99 14.34 -12.24 6.75
C PHE A 99 14.42 -12.70 5.29
N GLY A 100 13.87 -11.91 4.38
CA GLY A 100 13.88 -12.12 2.94
C GLY A 100 12.80 -13.05 2.42
N TYR A 101 12.66 -13.04 1.10
CA TYR A 101 11.89 -14.02 0.34
C TYR A 101 12.85 -14.93 -0.42
N LEU A 102 12.54 -16.22 -0.48
CA LEU A 102 13.26 -17.19 -1.28
C LEU A 102 12.37 -17.70 -2.40
N TYR A 103 12.79 -17.51 -3.65
CA TYR A 103 12.20 -18.09 -4.84
C TYR A 103 13.09 -19.21 -5.36
N LEU A 104 12.51 -20.37 -5.66
CA LEU A 104 13.23 -21.56 -6.12
C LEU A 104 12.91 -21.83 -7.59
N ALA A 105 13.92 -22.10 -8.40
CA ALA A 105 13.77 -22.47 -9.80
C ALA A 105 14.11 -23.94 -9.99
N ASP A 106 13.17 -24.68 -10.58
CA ASP A 106 13.26 -26.10 -10.94
C ASP A 106 13.48 -26.30 -12.46
N THR A 107 13.36 -25.24 -13.25
CA THR A 107 13.57 -25.28 -14.70
C THR A 107 14.67 -24.31 -15.13
N PRO A 108 15.45 -24.63 -16.21
CA PRO A 108 16.47 -23.71 -16.74
C PRO A 108 15.89 -22.34 -17.12
N ALA A 109 14.70 -22.31 -17.72
CA ALA A 109 14.06 -21.08 -18.14
C ALA A 109 13.72 -20.18 -16.94
N PHE A 110 13.18 -20.76 -15.86
CA PHE A 110 12.87 -19.96 -14.67
C PHE A 110 14.14 -19.55 -13.91
N ALA A 111 15.18 -20.37 -13.91
CA ALA A 111 16.48 -20.00 -13.34
C ALA A 111 17.11 -18.80 -14.07
N GLU A 112 16.95 -18.69 -15.39
CA GLU A 112 17.38 -17.53 -16.18
C GLU A 112 16.58 -16.29 -15.81
N VAL A 113 15.24 -16.39 -15.71
CA VAL A 113 14.37 -15.30 -15.25
C VAL A 113 14.77 -14.78 -13.88
N LEU A 114 15.11 -15.67 -12.93
CA LEU A 114 15.57 -15.24 -11.60
C LEU A 114 16.91 -14.49 -11.67
N ARG A 115 17.86 -14.93 -12.52
CA ARG A 115 19.14 -14.23 -12.71
C ARG A 115 18.98 -12.85 -13.33
N ASP A 116 18.18 -12.75 -14.38
CA ASP A 116 17.91 -11.48 -15.06
C ASP A 116 17.22 -10.49 -14.13
N ASN A 117 16.21 -10.96 -13.39
CA ASN A 117 15.52 -10.15 -12.38
C ASN A 117 16.48 -9.70 -11.28
N ALA A 118 17.34 -10.58 -10.76
CA ALA A 118 18.33 -10.22 -9.74
C ALA A 118 19.31 -9.15 -10.26
N ALA A 119 19.76 -9.28 -11.52
CA ALA A 119 20.63 -8.27 -12.14
C ALA A 119 19.93 -6.91 -12.25
N MET A 120 18.66 -6.86 -12.69
CA MET A 120 17.86 -5.63 -12.76
C MET A 120 17.62 -5.05 -11.37
N GLN A 121 17.18 -5.85 -10.41
CA GLN A 121 16.91 -5.45 -9.02
C GLN A 121 18.15 -4.82 -8.37
N ASN A 122 19.33 -5.42 -8.57
CA ASN A 122 20.60 -4.93 -8.02
C ASN A 122 21.05 -3.61 -8.69
N ARG A 123 20.80 -3.42 -9.99
CA ARG A 123 21.03 -2.10 -10.63
C ARG A 123 20.18 -1.00 -9.99
N LEU A 124 19.00 -1.34 -9.50
CA LEU A 124 18.10 -0.43 -8.80
C LEU A 124 18.38 -0.34 -7.29
N GLY A 125 19.42 -1.04 -6.80
CA GLY A 125 19.93 -0.96 -5.43
C GLY A 125 19.27 -1.94 -4.46
N ALA A 126 18.59 -3.00 -4.92
CA ALA A 126 18.24 -4.15 -4.11
C ALA A 126 19.50 -5.00 -3.78
N ALA A 127 19.35 -5.98 -2.87
CA ALA A 127 20.46 -6.85 -2.45
C ALA A 127 20.18 -8.32 -2.79
N THR A 128 19.57 -8.57 -3.95
CA THR A 128 19.16 -9.91 -4.39
C THR A 128 20.38 -10.76 -4.74
N ARG A 129 20.40 -11.99 -4.24
CA ARG A 129 21.46 -12.98 -4.47
C ARG A 129 20.86 -14.20 -5.14
N ILE A 130 21.59 -14.76 -6.10
CA ILE A 130 21.31 -16.09 -6.63
C ILE A 130 22.14 -17.09 -5.81
N LEU A 131 21.47 -18.08 -5.24
CA LEU A 131 22.05 -19.11 -4.40
C LEU A 131 22.01 -20.46 -5.12
N THR A 132 23.07 -21.24 -4.93
CA THR A 132 23.10 -22.67 -5.31
C THR A 132 22.25 -23.51 -4.35
N PRO A 133 21.83 -24.72 -4.74
CA PRO A 133 21.15 -25.66 -3.83
C PRO A 133 21.94 -25.92 -2.55
N ASP A 134 23.28 -26.06 -2.64
CA ASP A 134 24.13 -26.28 -1.48
C ASP A 134 24.14 -25.09 -0.50
N GLU A 135 24.16 -23.85 -1.01
CA GLU A 135 24.05 -22.65 -0.19
C GLU A 135 22.68 -22.53 0.48
N ILE A 136 21.62 -22.96 -0.20
CA ILE A 136 20.25 -23.00 0.35
C ILE A 136 20.18 -24.08 1.44
N ALA A 137 20.67 -25.31 1.19
CA ALA A 137 20.68 -26.40 2.15
C ALA A 137 21.48 -26.05 3.42
N ALA A 138 22.62 -25.40 3.26
CA ALA A 138 23.45 -24.97 4.39
C ALA A 138 22.74 -23.94 5.28
N ARG A 139 21.91 -23.08 4.70
CA ARG A 139 21.19 -22.02 5.43
C ARG A 139 19.84 -22.48 5.96
N TRP A 140 19.15 -23.32 5.20
CA TRP A 140 17.80 -23.80 5.51
C TRP A 140 17.68 -25.31 5.25
N PRO A 141 18.22 -26.15 6.15
CA PRO A 141 18.36 -27.60 5.94
C PRO A 141 17.02 -28.37 5.94
N PHE A 142 15.90 -27.68 6.16
CA PHE A 142 14.57 -28.29 6.15
C PHE A 142 13.89 -28.25 4.77
N TYR A 143 14.48 -27.61 3.75
CA TYR A 143 13.94 -27.66 2.39
C TYR A 143 14.36 -28.95 1.68
N ASP A 144 13.40 -29.55 0.98
CA ASP A 144 13.70 -30.54 -0.06
C ASP A 144 14.09 -29.78 -1.34
N LEU A 145 15.31 -30.01 -1.81
CA LEU A 145 15.89 -29.31 -2.94
C LEU A 145 16.10 -30.23 -4.15
N ASP A 146 15.47 -31.43 -4.17
CA ASP A 146 15.55 -32.31 -5.32
C ASP A 146 14.97 -31.60 -6.56
N GLY A 147 15.74 -31.63 -7.68
CA GLY A 147 15.38 -30.92 -8.91
C GLY A 147 15.50 -29.39 -8.89
N ILE A 148 15.87 -28.76 -7.77
CA ILE A 148 16.10 -27.31 -7.71
C ILE A 148 17.45 -26.94 -8.31
N LEU A 149 17.43 -25.97 -9.24
CA LEU A 149 18.62 -25.49 -9.95
C LEU A 149 19.28 -24.29 -9.27
N CYS A 150 18.50 -23.40 -8.71
CA CYS A 150 18.95 -22.25 -7.93
C CYS A 150 17.83 -21.63 -7.13
N GLY A 151 18.19 -20.70 -6.22
CA GLY A 151 17.24 -19.83 -5.54
C GLY A 151 17.62 -18.35 -5.71
N SER A 152 16.60 -17.48 -5.66
CA SER A 152 16.78 -16.03 -5.55
C SER A 152 16.35 -15.59 -4.16
N HIS A 153 17.24 -14.89 -3.44
CA HIS A 153 17.00 -14.44 -2.07
C HIS A 153 17.51 -13.01 -1.87
N ASN A 154 16.66 -12.15 -1.32
CA ASN A 154 17.08 -10.82 -0.88
C ASN A 154 16.92 -10.71 0.64
N PRO A 155 18.00 -10.61 1.43
CA PRO A 155 17.96 -10.55 2.88
C PRO A 155 17.73 -9.12 3.43
N VAL A 156 17.65 -8.11 2.55
CA VAL A 156 17.60 -6.70 2.95
C VAL A 156 16.25 -6.10 2.56
N ASP A 157 15.59 -5.49 3.53
CA ASP A 157 14.31 -4.78 3.35
C ASP A 157 13.20 -5.64 2.73
N GLU A 158 13.23 -6.92 3.03
CA GLU A 158 12.19 -7.88 2.69
C GLU A 158 11.75 -8.69 3.91
N GLY A 159 10.47 -8.67 4.20
CA GLY A 159 9.90 -9.35 5.34
C GLY A 159 8.56 -8.75 5.75
N TYR A 160 8.32 -8.57 7.04
CA TYR A 160 7.08 -7.97 7.52
C TYR A 160 7.31 -6.80 8.47
N PHE A 161 6.29 -5.95 8.61
CA PHE A 161 6.26 -4.78 9.48
C PHE A 161 4.85 -4.56 10.06
N ASP A 162 4.70 -3.64 11.01
CA ASP A 162 3.39 -3.27 11.54
C ASP A 162 2.64 -2.30 10.60
N GLY A 163 1.92 -2.86 9.64
CA GLY A 163 1.08 -2.11 8.71
C GLY A 163 -0.15 -1.49 9.38
N GLY A 164 -0.62 -2.06 10.49
CA GLY A 164 -1.74 -1.53 11.26
C GLY A 164 -1.43 -0.16 11.87
N THR A 165 -0.26 -0.03 12.47
CA THR A 165 0.24 1.25 12.99
C THR A 165 0.40 2.28 11.88
N ILE A 166 0.97 1.93 10.73
CA ILE A 166 1.09 2.85 9.59
C ILE A 166 -0.28 3.34 9.14
N PHE A 167 -1.24 2.44 8.99
CA PHE A 167 -2.61 2.77 8.62
C PHE A 167 -3.27 3.75 9.60
N ASP A 168 -3.18 3.48 10.90
CA ASP A 168 -3.77 4.34 11.91
C ASP A 168 -3.16 5.76 11.89
N TRP A 169 -1.85 5.87 11.69
CA TRP A 169 -1.16 7.14 11.60
C TRP A 169 -1.52 7.92 10.32
N PHE A 170 -1.62 7.28 9.17
CA PHE A 170 -2.12 7.95 7.97
C PHE A 170 -3.49 8.58 8.21
N ARG A 171 -4.41 7.82 8.79
CA ARG A 171 -5.75 8.29 9.12
C ARG A 171 -5.75 9.44 10.13
N ARG A 172 -4.97 9.33 11.20
CA ARG A 172 -4.84 10.38 12.22
C ARG A 172 -4.29 11.67 11.62
N LYS A 173 -3.21 11.59 10.87
CA LYS A 173 -2.55 12.76 10.26
C LYS A 173 -3.42 13.40 9.19
N ALA A 174 -4.13 12.61 8.36
CA ALA A 174 -5.09 13.14 7.41
C ALA A 174 -6.22 13.91 8.12
N LYS A 175 -6.81 13.34 9.18
CA LYS A 175 -7.83 14.02 9.98
C LYS A 175 -7.30 15.30 10.64
N ALA A 176 -6.10 15.28 11.19
CA ALA A 176 -5.47 16.47 11.79
C ALA A 176 -5.25 17.60 10.77
N ARG A 177 -5.13 17.25 9.47
CA ARG A 177 -5.06 18.21 8.35
C ARG A 177 -6.41 18.57 7.73
N GLY A 178 -7.53 18.24 8.42
CA GLY A 178 -8.88 18.64 8.02
C GLY A 178 -9.57 17.70 7.03
N VAL A 179 -9.05 16.50 6.78
CA VAL A 179 -9.77 15.49 6.01
C VAL A 179 -10.98 15.02 6.78
N GLU A 180 -12.15 15.12 6.17
CA GLU A 180 -13.38 14.61 6.74
C GLU A 180 -13.54 13.11 6.43
N TYR A 181 -13.86 12.32 7.45
CA TYR A 181 -14.18 10.89 7.32
C TYR A 181 -15.63 10.65 7.76
N ILE A 182 -16.47 10.12 6.87
CA ILE A 182 -17.84 9.76 7.19
C ILE A 182 -18.07 8.25 7.12
N HIS A 183 -19.04 7.77 7.91
CA HIS A 183 -19.53 6.40 7.85
C HIS A 183 -20.70 6.34 6.88
N ASN A 184 -20.44 6.01 5.64
CA ASN A 184 -21.45 5.86 4.59
C ASN A 184 -20.93 4.97 3.46
N THR A 185 -21.79 4.66 2.51
CA THR A 185 -21.44 3.90 1.30
C THR A 185 -21.70 4.76 0.07
N VAL A 186 -20.74 4.83 -0.84
CA VAL A 186 -20.97 5.40 -2.17
C VAL A 186 -21.69 4.36 -3.02
N THR A 187 -22.85 4.72 -3.55
CA THR A 187 -23.71 3.85 -4.38
C THR A 187 -23.75 4.25 -5.85
N GLY A 188 -23.20 5.43 -6.18
CA GLY A 188 -23.15 5.90 -7.56
C GLY A 188 -22.18 7.04 -7.77
N ILE A 189 -21.76 7.20 -9.03
CA ILE A 189 -20.90 8.29 -9.51
C ILE A 189 -21.61 8.98 -10.66
N THR A 190 -21.84 10.29 -10.56
CA THR A 190 -22.39 11.11 -11.62
C THR A 190 -21.30 11.60 -12.56
N ARG A 191 -21.56 11.54 -13.87
CA ARG A 191 -20.68 12.04 -14.93
C ARG A 191 -21.46 12.99 -15.84
N GLU A 192 -20.84 14.12 -16.17
CA GLU A 192 -21.35 15.11 -17.11
C GLU A 192 -20.23 15.54 -18.03
N GLY A 193 -20.49 15.60 -19.32
CA GLY A 193 -19.48 15.99 -20.32
C GLY A 193 -18.18 15.17 -20.28
N GLY A 194 -18.26 13.88 -19.90
CA GLY A 194 -17.08 13.01 -19.78
C GLY A 194 -16.30 13.15 -18.47
N ARG A 195 -16.66 14.05 -17.56
CA ARG A 195 -16.02 14.27 -16.25
C ARG A 195 -16.90 13.77 -15.12
N VAL A 196 -16.28 13.31 -14.03
CA VAL A 196 -17.01 13.04 -12.79
C VAL A 196 -17.40 14.36 -12.14
N THR A 197 -18.61 14.45 -11.57
CA THR A 197 -19.13 15.68 -10.95
C THR A 197 -19.65 15.46 -9.55
N ALA A 198 -20.08 14.23 -9.19
CA ALA A 198 -20.63 13.93 -7.88
C ALA A 198 -20.56 12.45 -7.53
N VAL A 199 -20.71 12.14 -6.24
CA VAL A 199 -21.02 10.81 -5.72
C VAL A 199 -22.41 10.81 -5.07
N THR A 200 -23.13 9.67 -5.14
CA THR A 200 -24.36 9.42 -4.41
C THR A 200 -24.06 8.53 -3.21
N LEU A 201 -24.55 8.89 -2.04
CA LEU A 201 -24.42 8.13 -0.81
C LEU A 201 -25.63 7.23 -0.58
N ALA A 202 -25.46 6.11 0.13
CA ALA A 202 -26.54 5.20 0.49
C ALA A 202 -27.64 5.87 1.34
N SER A 203 -27.30 6.93 2.07
CA SER A 203 -28.25 7.77 2.82
C SER A 203 -29.08 8.71 1.93
N GLY A 204 -28.81 8.76 0.61
CA GLY A 204 -29.58 9.51 -0.38
C GLY A 204 -28.97 10.86 -0.79
N GLU A 205 -27.95 11.36 -0.09
CA GLU A 205 -27.31 12.62 -0.44
C GLU A 205 -26.44 12.50 -1.70
N THR A 206 -26.44 13.55 -2.50
CA THR A 206 -25.50 13.73 -3.61
C THR A 206 -24.45 14.78 -3.23
N ILE A 207 -23.18 14.39 -3.31
CA ILE A 207 -22.04 15.22 -2.90
C ILE A 207 -21.22 15.57 -4.14
N GLY A 208 -21.07 16.86 -4.43
CA GLY A 208 -20.23 17.35 -5.52
C GLY A 208 -18.76 16.94 -5.32
N ALA A 209 -18.09 16.54 -6.39
CA ALA A 209 -16.70 16.08 -6.37
C ALA A 209 -15.94 16.62 -7.57
N GLY A 210 -14.85 17.36 -7.33
CA GLY A 210 -13.92 17.79 -8.37
C GLY A 210 -13.09 16.61 -8.91
N THR A 211 -12.66 15.72 -8.01
CA THR A 211 -11.94 14.48 -8.32
C THR A 211 -12.48 13.36 -7.45
N ILE A 212 -12.54 12.14 -7.99
CA ILE A 212 -12.92 10.95 -7.24
C ILE A 212 -11.76 9.96 -7.27
N VAL A 213 -11.35 9.48 -6.11
CA VAL A 213 -10.36 8.42 -5.94
C VAL A 213 -11.09 7.15 -5.48
N ASN A 214 -11.13 6.13 -6.34
CA ASN A 214 -11.69 4.84 -5.95
C ASN A 214 -10.61 4.00 -5.25
N ALA A 215 -10.71 3.91 -3.92
CA ALA A 215 -9.84 3.12 -3.04
C ALA A 215 -10.64 2.02 -2.30
N SER A 216 -11.74 1.54 -2.86
CA SER A 216 -12.65 0.56 -2.25
C SER A 216 -12.13 -0.89 -2.24
N GLY A 217 -10.85 -1.10 -2.62
CA GLY A 217 -10.18 -2.39 -2.57
C GLY A 217 -10.82 -3.44 -3.48
N PRO A 218 -11.05 -4.69 -3.00
CA PRO A 218 -11.63 -5.76 -3.81
C PRO A 218 -13.05 -5.49 -4.32
N ARG A 219 -13.67 -4.38 -3.90
CA ARG A 219 -15.03 -3.98 -4.28
C ARG A 219 -15.05 -2.76 -5.20
N ALA A 220 -13.93 -2.44 -5.82
CA ALA A 220 -13.81 -1.28 -6.70
C ALA A 220 -14.68 -1.36 -7.97
N ASN A 221 -15.17 -2.54 -8.30
CA ASN A 221 -15.99 -2.84 -9.48
C ASN A 221 -17.47 -3.17 -9.17
N LEU A 222 -17.90 -2.99 -7.91
CA LEU A 222 -19.28 -3.28 -7.48
C LEU A 222 -20.18 -2.04 -7.56
#